data_6dc221af02af489eb53348539fc27547
#
_entry.id   6dc221af02af489eb53348539fc27547
#
_cell.length_a   1.000
_cell.length_b   1.000
_cell.length_c   1.000
_cell.angle_alpha   90.00
_cell.angle_beta   90.00
_cell.angle_gamma   90.00
#
_symmetry.space_group_name_H-M   'P 1'
#
loop_
_entity.id
_entity.type
_entity.pdbx_description
1 polymer ?
#
loop_
_entity_poly.entity_id
_entity_poly.type
_entity_poly.pdbx_seq_one_letter_code
_entity_poly.pdbx_strand_id
1 'polypeptide(L)'
;NFQLRFTDREITPWGGISLMQRMLEQVGLEAALRQCGLPLPGSNRGYSPIQLVTQFLLNIWCGGNRFEHAEAVRHDTVLQRLFGFARMANFKALIRFFNKFNQATNAQVFGRLYRWLFDQLQVYRLTLDLDSTVMTRYGAQAGAAKGYNPRRRGRLSHHPLMAFVADLRLIANCWLRP
;
A
#
# COMPACT_ATOMS: atom_id res chain seq x y z
N ASN A 1 -35.36 12.89 -20.02
CA ASN A 1 -35.97 11.60 -19.63
C ASN A 1 -34.86 10.59 -19.46
N PHE A 2 -34.68 10.08 -18.23
CA PHE A 2 -33.74 8.98 -17.94
C PHE A 2 -34.52 7.66 -18.02
N GLN A 3 -33.99 6.68 -18.75
CA GLN A 3 -34.50 5.30 -18.71
C GLN A 3 -33.62 4.49 -17.77
N LEU A 4 -34.20 3.98 -16.68
CA LEU A 4 -33.58 2.99 -15.82
C LEU A 4 -33.79 1.61 -16.44
N ARG A 5 -32.65 0.87 -16.65
CA ARG A 5 -32.68 -0.53 -17.06
C ARG A 5 -31.91 -1.35 -16.05
N PHE A 6 -32.49 -2.42 -15.59
CA PHE A 6 -31.79 -3.42 -14.80
C PHE A 6 -31.01 -4.36 -15.72
N THR A 7 -29.87 -4.82 -15.27
CA THR A 7 -29.03 -5.77 -16.00
C THR A 7 -28.53 -6.85 -15.04
N ASP A 8 -28.41 -8.07 -15.52
CA ASP A 8 -27.77 -9.17 -14.80
C ASP A 8 -26.24 -9.17 -14.95
N ARG A 9 -25.69 -8.20 -15.70
CA ARG A 9 -24.24 -8.03 -15.82
C ARG A 9 -23.66 -7.50 -14.52
N GLU A 10 -22.59 -8.13 -14.08
CA GLU A 10 -21.81 -7.59 -12.97
C GLU A 10 -21.12 -6.30 -13.43
N ILE A 11 -21.25 -5.27 -12.63
CA ILE A 11 -20.67 -3.96 -12.88
C ILE A 11 -19.83 -3.52 -11.67
N THR A 12 -18.84 -2.70 -11.92
CA THR A 12 -18.02 -2.08 -10.90
C THR A 12 -17.90 -0.58 -11.14
N PRO A 13 -17.92 0.28 -10.11
CA PRO A 13 -17.63 1.69 -10.28
C PRO A 13 -16.15 1.97 -10.60
N TRP A 14 -15.27 0.97 -10.44
CA TRP A 14 -13.83 1.10 -10.61
C TRP A 14 -13.31 0.42 -11.89
N GLY A 15 -13.98 0.60 -13.02
CA GLY A 15 -13.61 -0.04 -14.29
C GLY A 15 -12.17 0.22 -14.75
N GLY A 16 -11.60 1.39 -14.43
CA GLY A 16 -10.21 1.74 -14.73
C GLY A 16 -9.16 0.87 -14.01
N ILE A 17 -9.53 0.15 -12.95
CA ILE A 17 -8.63 -0.76 -12.21
C ILE A 17 -8.12 -1.91 -13.10
N SER A 18 -8.83 -2.25 -14.18
CA SER A 18 -8.35 -3.23 -15.16
C SER A 18 -7.01 -2.84 -15.80
N LEU A 19 -6.76 -1.54 -15.98
CA LEU A 19 -5.47 -1.03 -16.48
C LEU A 19 -4.36 -1.21 -15.43
N MET A 20 -4.68 -0.96 -14.17
CA MET A 20 -3.74 -1.15 -13.06
C MET A 20 -3.37 -2.63 -12.92
N GLN A 21 -4.33 -3.53 -13.04
CA GLN A 21 -4.09 -4.96 -12.98
C GLN A 21 -3.12 -5.41 -14.10
N ARG A 22 -3.37 -4.98 -15.35
CA ARG A 22 -2.45 -5.24 -16.48
C ARG A 22 -1.06 -4.67 -16.25
N MET A 23 -0.96 -3.46 -15.72
CA MET A 23 0.33 -2.85 -15.37
C MET A 23 1.07 -3.72 -14.35
N LEU A 24 0.40 -4.20 -13.29
CA LEU A 24 1.02 -5.07 -12.29
C LEU A 24 1.55 -6.37 -12.87
N GLU A 25 0.83 -6.95 -13.83
CA GLU A 25 1.27 -8.15 -14.56
C GLU A 25 2.52 -7.82 -15.40
N GLN A 26 2.51 -6.72 -16.15
CA GLN A 26 3.62 -6.32 -17.01
C GLN A 26 4.91 -6.05 -16.23
N VAL A 27 4.80 -5.39 -15.06
CA VAL A 27 5.98 -5.11 -14.22
C VAL A 27 6.37 -6.29 -13.33
N GLY A 28 5.61 -7.38 -13.35
CA GLY A 28 5.94 -8.59 -12.59
C GLY A 28 5.85 -8.42 -11.08
N LEU A 29 4.91 -7.60 -10.57
CA LEU A 29 4.80 -7.33 -9.13
C LEU A 29 4.63 -8.60 -8.31
N GLU A 30 3.85 -9.57 -8.78
CA GLU A 30 3.65 -10.82 -8.03
C GLU A 30 4.96 -11.57 -7.80
N ALA A 31 5.82 -11.67 -8.82
CA ALA A 31 7.13 -12.30 -8.71
C ALA A 31 8.03 -11.55 -7.72
N ALA A 32 8.02 -10.22 -7.76
CA ALA A 32 8.75 -9.38 -6.81
C ALA A 32 8.27 -9.60 -5.37
N LEU A 33 6.96 -9.66 -5.14
CA LEU A 33 6.37 -9.91 -3.83
C LEU A 33 6.71 -11.32 -3.30
N ARG A 34 6.80 -12.33 -4.16
CA ARG A 34 7.25 -13.68 -3.76
C ARG A 34 8.68 -13.68 -3.23
N GLN A 35 9.53 -12.82 -3.76
CA GLN A 35 10.96 -12.76 -3.45
C GLN A 35 11.30 -11.77 -2.33
N CYS A 36 10.42 -10.83 -2.00
CA CYS A 36 10.77 -9.77 -1.05
C CYS A 36 10.76 -10.20 0.42
N GLY A 37 10.24 -11.39 0.75
CA GLY A 37 10.26 -11.92 2.12
C GLY A 37 9.11 -11.40 2.99
N LEU A 38 7.91 -11.34 2.42
CA LEU A 38 6.69 -10.97 3.16
C LEU A 38 6.45 -11.88 4.37
N PRO A 39 5.92 -11.34 5.49
CA PRO A 39 5.54 -12.15 6.64
C PRO A 39 4.54 -13.24 6.27
N LEU A 40 4.82 -14.47 6.70
CA LEU A 40 3.96 -15.61 6.40
C LEU A 40 2.69 -15.62 7.28
N PRO A 41 1.58 -16.20 6.78
CA PRO A 41 0.39 -16.41 7.58
C PRO A 41 0.64 -17.42 8.70
N GLY A 42 -0.08 -17.30 9.80
CA GLY A 42 0.01 -18.26 10.92
C GLY A 42 -0.70 -19.58 10.66
N SER A 43 -1.42 -19.73 9.54
CA SER A 43 -2.13 -20.94 9.15
C SER A 43 -2.32 -21.01 7.63
N ASN A 44 -2.49 -22.22 7.11
CA ASN A 44 -2.73 -22.47 5.69
C ASN A 44 -4.16 -22.11 5.22
N ARG A 45 -5.06 -21.74 6.15
CA ARG A 45 -6.45 -21.36 5.84
C ARG A 45 -6.61 -19.86 5.62
N GLY A 46 -5.53 -19.08 5.77
CA GLY A 46 -5.52 -17.62 5.62
C GLY A 46 -5.38 -17.17 4.17
N TYR A 47 -5.41 -15.85 4.00
CA TYR A 47 -5.09 -15.20 2.74
C TYR A 47 -3.57 -15.25 2.51
N SER A 48 -3.14 -15.38 1.26
CA SER A 48 -1.71 -15.29 0.94
C SER A 48 -1.20 -13.86 1.22
N PRO A 49 0.07 -13.71 1.63
CA PRO A 49 0.68 -12.38 1.80
C PRO A 49 0.61 -11.52 0.55
N ILE A 50 0.79 -12.12 -0.62
CA ILE A 50 0.72 -11.43 -1.91
C ILE A 50 -0.68 -10.88 -2.14
N GLN A 51 -1.72 -11.70 -1.90
CA GLN A 51 -3.10 -11.25 -2.01
C GLN A 51 -3.38 -10.07 -1.07
N LEU A 52 -2.90 -10.12 0.18
CA LEU A 52 -3.12 -9.04 1.15
C LEU A 52 -2.46 -7.73 0.72
N VAL A 53 -1.22 -7.79 0.18
CA VAL A 53 -0.55 -6.61 -0.37
C VAL A 53 -1.28 -6.08 -1.61
N THR A 54 -1.63 -6.95 -2.55
CA THR A 54 -2.33 -6.55 -3.78
C THR A 54 -3.71 -5.95 -3.45
N GLN A 55 -4.44 -6.56 -2.50
CA GLN A 55 -5.72 -6.03 -2.05
C GLN A 55 -5.56 -4.68 -1.32
N PHE A 56 -4.47 -4.47 -0.59
CA PHE A 56 -4.19 -3.17 0.02
C PHE A 56 -3.92 -2.09 -1.03
N LEU A 57 -3.14 -2.41 -2.07
CA LEU A 57 -2.95 -1.50 -3.21
C LEU A 57 -4.27 -1.20 -3.91
N LEU A 58 -5.08 -2.22 -4.16
CA LEU A 58 -6.42 -2.07 -4.74
C LEU A 58 -7.30 -1.14 -3.90
N ASN A 59 -7.29 -1.26 -2.59
CA ASN A 59 -8.03 -0.36 -1.69
C ASN A 59 -7.58 1.11 -1.89
N ILE A 60 -6.27 1.37 -1.99
CA ILE A 60 -5.73 2.71 -2.21
C ILE A 60 -6.17 3.25 -3.57
N TRP A 61 -6.09 2.47 -4.64
CA TRP A 61 -6.49 2.87 -6.00
C TRP A 61 -7.99 3.12 -6.14
N CYS A 62 -8.80 2.43 -5.34
CA CYS A 62 -10.24 2.70 -5.24
C CYS A 62 -10.58 3.89 -4.33
N GLY A 63 -9.58 4.67 -3.89
CA GLY A 63 -9.75 5.88 -3.07
C GLY A 63 -9.72 5.64 -1.56
N GLY A 64 -9.39 4.42 -1.11
CA GLY A 64 -9.24 4.10 0.31
C GLY A 64 -8.00 4.75 0.92
N ASN A 65 -8.14 5.42 2.05
CA ASN A 65 -7.05 6.00 2.83
C ASN A 65 -6.95 5.44 4.26
N ARG A 66 -7.77 4.44 4.58
CA ARG A 66 -7.79 3.68 5.83
C ARG A 66 -8.02 2.21 5.54
N PHE A 67 -7.65 1.35 6.48
CA PHE A 67 -7.90 -0.09 6.33
C PHE A 67 -9.40 -0.42 6.24
N GLU A 68 -10.23 0.29 7.01
CA GLU A 68 -11.68 0.10 7.03
C GLU A 68 -12.33 0.33 5.67
N HIS A 69 -11.74 1.19 4.83
CA HIS A 69 -12.25 1.45 3.49
C HIS A 69 -12.14 0.23 2.55
N ALA A 70 -11.34 -0.78 2.91
CA ALA A 70 -11.28 -2.04 2.17
C ALA A 70 -12.63 -2.77 2.12
N GLU A 71 -13.54 -2.50 3.06
CA GLU A 71 -14.90 -3.07 3.04
C GLU A 71 -15.73 -2.56 1.83
N ALA A 72 -15.44 -1.35 1.32
CA ALA A 72 -16.14 -0.79 0.16
C ALA A 72 -15.90 -1.60 -1.13
N VAL A 73 -14.72 -2.19 -1.28
CA VAL A 73 -14.32 -2.98 -2.48
C VAL A 73 -14.40 -4.49 -2.24
N ARG A 74 -14.49 -4.91 -0.99
CA ARG A 74 -14.39 -6.32 -0.59
C ARG A 74 -15.40 -7.24 -1.26
N HIS A 75 -16.62 -6.76 -1.48
CA HIS A 75 -17.73 -7.52 -2.02
C HIS A 75 -17.94 -7.30 -3.53
N ASP A 76 -17.07 -6.52 -4.18
CA ASP A 76 -17.11 -6.30 -5.62
C ASP A 76 -16.61 -7.56 -6.35
N THR A 77 -17.54 -8.28 -6.97
CA THR A 77 -17.27 -9.54 -7.67
C THR A 77 -16.45 -9.34 -8.94
N VAL A 78 -16.57 -8.17 -9.59
CA VAL A 78 -15.76 -7.83 -10.77
C VAL A 78 -14.31 -7.67 -10.39
N LEU A 79 -14.02 -6.94 -9.30
CA LEU A 79 -12.66 -6.78 -8.79
C LEU A 79 -12.08 -8.11 -8.30
N GLN A 80 -12.87 -8.93 -7.63
CA GLN A 80 -12.44 -10.28 -7.22
C GLN A 80 -11.98 -11.11 -8.42
N ARG A 81 -12.79 -11.17 -9.48
CA ARG A 81 -12.44 -11.91 -10.70
C ARG A 81 -11.25 -11.33 -11.43
N LEU A 82 -11.17 -10.02 -11.53
CA LEU A 82 -10.09 -9.31 -12.21
C LEU A 82 -8.71 -9.66 -11.61
N PHE A 83 -8.65 -9.79 -10.27
CA PHE A 83 -7.42 -10.14 -9.56
C PHE A 83 -7.29 -11.64 -9.23
N GLY A 84 -8.21 -12.47 -9.68
CA GLY A 84 -8.20 -13.92 -9.41
C GLY A 84 -8.43 -14.27 -7.94
N PHE A 85 -9.10 -13.41 -7.18
CA PHE A 85 -9.38 -13.64 -5.77
C PHE A 85 -10.67 -14.43 -5.59
N ALA A 86 -10.61 -15.63 -5.00
CA ALA A 86 -11.82 -16.35 -4.62
C ALA A 86 -12.66 -15.59 -3.56
N ARG A 87 -12.00 -14.79 -2.75
CA ARG A 87 -12.59 -13.89 -1.77
C ARG A 87 -11.58 -12.83 -1.36
N MET A 88 -12.05 -11.66 -0.94
CA MET A 88 -11.19 -10.62 -0.39
C MET A 88 -11.21 -10.62 1.14
N ALA A 89 -10.07 -10.28 1.72
CA ALA A 89 -9.88 -10.16 3.15
C ALA A 89 -10.66 -8.95 3.70
N ASN A 90 -11.17 -9.06 4.92
CA ASN A 90 -11.68 -7.90 5.63
C ASN A 90 -10.53 -7.02 6.15
N PHE A 91 -10.83 -5.78 6.51
CA PHE A 91 -9.84 -4.83 6.99
C PHE A 91 -9.05 -5.32 8.22
N LYS A 92 -9.69 -6.09 9.12
CA LYS A 92 -9.01 -6.67 10.29
C LYS A 92 -7.91 -7.68 9.89
N ALA A 93 -8.09 -8.40 8.79
CA ALA A 93 -7.07 -9.30 8.27
C ALA A 93 -5.88 -8.52 7.70
N LEU A 94 -6.13 -7.41 7.02
CA LEU A 94 -5.09 -6.48 6.55
C LEU A 94 -4.30 -5.91 7.73
N ILE A 95 -4.99 -5.39 8.76
CA ILE A 95 -4.33 -4.88 9.98
C ILE A 95 -3.45 -5.97 10.63
N ARG A 96 -3.99 -7.19 10.82
CA ARG A 96 -3.20 -8.29 11.40
C ARG A 96 -1.98 -8.65 10.57
N PHE A 97 -2.06 -8.56 9.26
CA PHE A 97 -0.93 -8.81 8.37
C PHE A 97 0.14 -7.73 8.54
N PHE A 98 -0.23 -6.46 8.44
CA PHE A 98 0.73 -5.35 8.57
C PHE A 98 1.31 -5.22 9.99
N ASN A 99 0.60 -5.65 11.02
CA ASN A 99 1.14 -5.71 12.39
C ASN A 99 2.27 -6.73 12.58
N LYS A 100 2.53 -7.60 11.61
CA LYS A 100 3.69 -8.50 11.61
C LYS A 100 4.98 -7.83 11.16
N PHE A 101 4.89 -6.64 10.59
CA PHE A 101 6.06 -5.90 10.15
C PHE A 101 6.73 -5.23 11.35
N ASN A 102 7.99 -5.50 11.52
CA ASN A 102 8.89 -4.81 12.43
C ASN A 102 9.98 -4.10 11.62
N GLN A 103 10.90 -3.42 12.29
CA GLN A 103 11.97 -2.67 11.61
C GLN A 103 12.84 -3.55 10.70
N ALA A 104 13.20 -4.76 11.15
CA ALA A 104 14.01 -5.70 10.36
C ALA A 104 13.24 -6.19 9.12
N THR A 105 11.96 -6.58 9.30
CA THR A 105 11.09 -6.98 8.19
C THR A 105 10.89 -5.84 7.20
N ASN A 106 10.68 -4.61 7.69
CA ASN A 106 10.57 -3.44 6.81
C ASN A 106 11.83 -3.23 5.99
N ALA A 107 13.01 -3.26 6.61
CA ALA A 107 14.29 -3.09 5.91
C ALA A 107 14.47 -4.16 4.82
N GLN A 108 14.13 -5.41 5.12
CA GLN A 108 14.23 -6.51 4.16
C GLN A 108 13.24 -6.38 3.00
N VAL A 109 11.94 -6.24 3.31
CA VAL A 109 10.87 -6.22 2.31
C VAL A 109 10.99 -4.99 1.42
N PHE A 110 11.05 -3.81 2.01
CA PHE A 110 11.11 -2.57 1.23
C PHE A 110 12.44 -2.42 0.50
N GLY A 111 13.56 -2.85 1.08
CA GLY A 111 14.86 -2.84 0.39
C GLY A 111 14.86 -3.65 -0.90
N ARG A 112 14.16 -4.80 -0.93
CA ARG A 112 14.01 -5.63 -2.13
C ARG A 112 13.00 -5.05 -3.11
N LEU A 113 11.86 -4.52 -2.62
CA LEU A 113 10.85 -3.89 -3.47
C LEU A 113 11.35 -2.61 -4.13
N TYR A 114 12.10 -1.76 -3.41
CA TYR A 114 12.71 -0.58 -4.01
C TYR A 114 13.74 -0.96 -5.08
N ARG A 115 14.57 -1.96 -4.83
CA ARG A 115 15.52 -2.44 -5.84
C ARG A 115 14.78 -2.90 -7.09
N TRP A 116 13.78 -3.77 -6.94
CA TRP A 116 12.93 -4.22 -8.04
C TRP A 116 12.30 -3.04 -8.79
N LEU A 117 11.75 -2.05 -8.07
CA LEU A 117 11.13 -0.87 -8.68
C LEU A 117 12.15 -0.06 -9.48
N PHE A 118 13.35 0.18 -8.91
CA PHE A 118 14.40 0.95 -9.60
C PHE A 118 14.98 0.19 -10.79
N ASP A 119 15.04 -1.13 -10.74
CA ASP A 119 15.46 -1.96 -11.88
C ASP A 119 14.50 -1.86 -13.09
N GLN A 120 13.23 -1.46 -12.88
CA GLN A 120 12.27 -1.17 -13.95
C GLN A 120 12.53 0.18 -14.63
N LEU A 121 13.31 1.05 -13.99
CA LEU A 121 13.48 2.44 -14.43
C LEU A 121 14.81 2.57 -15.16
N GLN A 122 14.76 3.02 -16.42
CA GLN A 122 15.95 3.39 -17.16
C GLN A 122 16.30 4.85 -16.83
N VAL A 123 17.09 5.05 -15.78
CA VAL A 123 17.43 6.39 -15.31
C VAL A 123 18.93 6.59 -15.34
N TYR A 124 19.38 7.56 -16.14
CA TYR A 124 20.79 7.90 -16.29
C TYR A 124 21.24 9.02 -15.34
N ARG A 125 20.31 9.82 -14.86
CA ARG A 125 20.56 10.95 -13.96
C ARG A 125 19.37 11.14 -13.04
N LEU A 126 19.63 11.37 -11.76
CA LEU A 126 18.60 11.57 -10.75
C LEU A 126 18.84 12.86 -9.98
N THR A 127 17.77 13.60 -9.74
CA THR A 127 17.71 14.64 -8.71
C THR A 127 17.01 14.04 -7.48
N LEU A 128 17.74 14.00 -6.36
CA LEU A 128 17.23 13.46 -5.10
C LEU A 128 16.93 14.60 -4.13
N ASP A 129 15.66 14.76 -3.79
CA ASP A 129 15.20 15.69 -2.76
C ASP A 129 14.99 14.96 -1.44
N LEU A 130 15.59 15.48 -0.38
CA LEU A 130 15.41 14.96 0.98
C LEU A 130 14.58 15.96 1.79
N ASP A 131 13.40 15.54 2.20
CA ASP A 131 12.52 16.37 3.01
C ASP A 131 11.95 15.63 4.20
N SER A 132 11.68 16.36 5.28
CA SER A 132 11.01 15.83 6.44
C SER A 132 9.78 16.65 6.81
N THR A 133 8.73 15.96 7.23
CA THR A 133 7.50 16.60 7.67
C THR A 133 7.16 16.21 9.11
N VAL A 134 6.37 17.05 9.79
CA VAL A 134 5.91 16.76 11.15
C VAL A 134 4.51 16.20 11.13
N MET A 135 4.37 14.97 11.58
CA MET A 135 3.07 14.30 11.70
C MET A 135 2.66 14.22 13.17
N THR A 136 1.85 15.16 13.64
CA THR A 136 1.30 15.13 15.00
C THR A 136 0.48 13.87 15.25
N ARG A 137 0.67 13.26 16.42
CA ARG A 137 -0.04 12.05 16.83
C ARG A 137 -0.96 12.32 18.02
N TYR A 138 -2.12 11.68 17.97
CA TYR A 138 -3.11 11.72 19.05
C TYR A 138 -3.26 10.29 19.57
N GLY A 139 -2.65 10.02 20.74
CA GLY A 139 -2.62 8.70 21.34
C GLY A 139 -1.21 8.08 21.39
N ALA A 140 -1.10 6.91 22.03
CA ALA A 140 0.13 6.17 22.18
C ALA A 140 0.45 5.36 20.92
N GLN A 141 1.18 5.94 19.99
CA GLN A 141 1.64 5.26 18.78
C GLN A 141 3.12 4.91 18.92
N ALA A 142 3.48 3.70 18.50
CA ALA A 142 4.85 3.21 18.55
C ALA A 142 5.81 4.17 17.83
N GLY A 143 6.93 4.52 18.49
CA GLY A 143 7.95 5.41 17.94
C GLY A 143 7.58 6.89 17.91
N ALA A 144 6.39 7.30 18.37
CA ALA A 144 6.07 8.72 18.50
C ALA A 144 6.71 9.31 19.74
N ALA A 145 7.39 10.44 19.61
CA ALA A 145 8.05 11.14 20.71
C ALA A 145 7.66 12.63 20.75
N LYS A 146 7.88 13.26 21.90
CA LYS A 146 7.81 14.71 22.01
C LYS A 146 9.09 15.30 21.42
N GLY A 147 8.95 16.18 20.44
CA GLY A 147 10.05 16.84 19.76
C GLY A 147 9.61 18.13 19.12
N TYR A 148 10.35 18.56 18.10
CA TYR A 148 10.02 19.76 17.34
C TYR A 148 8.67 19.58 16.64
N ASN A 149 7.68 20.36 17.09
CA ASN A 149 6.35 20.41 16.49
C ASN A 149 5.83 21.86 16.55
N PRO A 150 6.07 22.66 15.51
CA PRO A 150 5.74 24.08 15.54
C PRO A 150 4.23 24.33 15.57
N ARG A 151 3.44 23.42 15.03
CA ARG A 151 1.97 23.55 14.98
C ARG A 151 1.29 23.10 16.28
N ARG A 152 1.87 22.13 17.00
CA ARG A 152 1.26 21.51 18.19
C ARG A 152 2.34 21.19 19.22
N ARG A 153 2.89 22.22 19.86
CA ARG A 153 3.95 22.10 20.87
C ARG A 153 3.58 21.11 21.98
N GLY A 154 4.53 20.27 22.38
CA GLY A 154 4.35 19.28 23.45
C GLY A 154 3.54 18.04 23.09
N ARG A 155 3.01 17.92 21.88
CA ARG A 155 2.35 16.72 21.40
C ARG A 155 3.37 15.71 20.86
N LEU A 156 3.01 14.42 20.95
CA LEU A 156 3.75 13.36 20.30
C LEU A 156 3.70 13.56 18.77
N SER A 157 4.80 13.30 18.10
CA SER A 157 4.89 13.39 16.65
C SER A 157 5.84 12.33 16.10
N HIS A 158 5.69 12.07 14.81
CA HIS A 158 6.69 11.41 13.98
C HIS A 158 7.26 12.44 13.00
N HIS A 159 8.52 12.27 12.64
CA HIS A 159 9.24 13.08 11.67
C HIS A 159 9.72 12.20 10.51
N PRO A 160 8.80 11.70 9.64
CA PRO A 160 9.24 10.92 8.49
C PRO A 160 10.19 11.74 7.63
N LEU A 161 11.34 11.15 7.31
CA LEU A 161 12.26 11.64 6.29
C LEU A 161 11.99 10.90 5.00
N MET A 162 11.70 11.64 3.95
CA MET A 162 11.42 11.08 2.62
C MET A 162 12.50 11.49 1.64
N ALA A 163 12.93 10.54 0.82
CA ALA A 163 13.80 10.77 -0.31
C ALA A 163 12.96 10.67 -1.59
N PHE A 164 12.82 11.78 -2.30
CA PHE A 164 12.09 11.84 -3.56
C PHE A 164 13.06 11.85 -4.74
N VAL A 165 12.71 11.11 -5.78
CA VAL A 165 13.30 11.26 -7.10
C VAL A 165 12.46 12.27 -7.86
N ALA A 166 12.92 13.53 -7.91
CA ALA A 166 12.14 14.64 -8.45
C ALA A 166 11.74 14.43 -9.90
N ASP A 167 12.66 13.94 -10.72
CA ASP A 167 12.45 13.71 -12.16
C ASP A 167 11.36 12.68 -12.45
N LEU A 168 11.18 11.68 -11.56
CA LEU A 168 10.23 10.58 -11.72
C LEU A 168 8.99 10.73 -10.83
N ARG A 169 8.98 11.70 -9.93
CA ARG A 169 7.95 11.88 -8.89
C ARG A 169 7.71 10.63 -8.05
N LEU A 170 8.79 9.90 -7.75
CA LEU A 170 8.76 8.67 -6.97
C LEU A 170 9.43 8.86 -5.61
N ILE A 171 8.95 8.15 -4.60
CA ILE A 171 9.62 8.05 -3.31
C ILE A 171 10.68 6.95 -3.42
N ALA A 172 11.95 7.34 -3.31
CA ALA A 172 13.07 6.41 -3.29
C ALA A 172 13.20 5.67 -1.96
N ASN A 173 12.88 6.34 -0.86
CA ASN A 173 12.88 5.76 0.47
C ASN A 173 12.11 6.64 1.45
N CYS A 174 11.65 6.05 2.55
CA CYS A 174 10.98 6.75 3.63
C CYS A 174 11.39 6.15 4.98
N TRP A 175 11.91 6.99 5.88
CA TRP A 175 12.27 6.61 7.24
C TRP A 175 11.32 7.27 8.23
N LEU A 176 10.56 6.46 8.96
CA LEU A 176 9.75 6.97 10.05
C LEU A 176 10.65 7.18 11.28
N ARG A 177 10.80 8.42 11.67
CA ARG A 177 11.57 8.84 12.85
C ARG A 177 10.65 9.41 13.93
N PRO A 178 11.09 9.37 15.22
CA PRO A 178 10.42 10.11 16.28
C PRO A 178 10.35 11.60 16.00
#